data_7dbe3640f5b720b06416f23b19c4350f
#
_entry.id   7dbe3640f5b720b06416f23b19c4350f
#
_cell.length_a   1.000
_cell.length_b   1.000
_cell.length_c   1.000
_cell.angle_alpha   90.00
_cell.angle_beta   90.00
_cell.angle_gamma   90.00
#
_symmetry.space_group_name_H-M   'P 1'
#
loop_
_entity.id
_entity.type
_entity.pdbx_description
1 polymer ?
#
loop_
_entity_poly.entity_id
_entity_poly.type
_entity_poly.pdbx_seq_one_letter_code
_entity_poly.pdbx_strand_id
1 'polypeptide(L)'
;MNGFSYHLRVCRTFQCIWVCAGCLWLLPFSYQPAEASTEAMVQRLEKLAKRSNPVRNIFLSSLRARMFAEQAAQATTQDKRMDLMLQEAVEWLQAGASEKAMEGFNAWEAMARQVAPDLYEKNHYLLKFYQSLCWIRVGEQENCLANHTTASCLMPIQAAGVHRLRRGSEGALSILKPALERYPEDLSLKWLFNIASMTLGHDPETVSNPWWIPASTWSSDADIGVFPDIAGSVGADVNALSGGTVLDDFNGDGLIDILVTAWGFHDSPTYLQNDGEGRFTDRTRESGLLELTGGLNMVSADYDNDGDIDVFVLRGAWLGSEGRIPKSLWQNDARGI
;
A
#
# COMPACT_ATOMS: atom_id res chain seq x y z
N MET A 1 -34.94 -4.14 34.42
CA MET A 1 -35.55 -5.39 34.83
C MET A 1 -36.16 -6.04 33.59
N ASN A 2 -35.49 -7.03 33.05
CA ASN A 2 -36.01 -8.19 32.34
C ASN A 2 -34.80 -8.88 31.70
N GLY A 3 -34.42 -9.98 32.39
CA GLY A 3 -33.36 -10.84 31.93
C GLY A 3 -33.80 -11.78 30.83
N PHE A 4 -32.96 -12.01 29.85
CA PHE A 4 -33.10 -13.10 28.88
C PHE A 4 -32.10 -14.21 29.24
N SER A 5 -32.65 -15.29 29.73
CA SER A 5 -31.99 -16.56 30.02
C SER A 5 -32.02 -17.42 28.76
N TYR A 6 -30.88 -17.81 28.20
CA TYR A 6 -30.78 -18.80 27.14
C TYR A 6 -30.63 -20.19 27.74
N HIS A 7 -31.69 -21.00 27.65
CA HIS A 7 -31.65 -22.43 27.94
C HIS A 7 -31.12 -23.22 26.75
N LEU A 8 -29.95 -23.86 26.95
CA LEU A 8 -29.49 -24.96 26.09
C LEU A 8 -30.37 -26.18 26.32
N ARG A 9 -31.12 -26.58 25.31
CA ARG A 9 -31.77 -27.91 25.27
C ARG A 9 -30.85 -28.89 24.54
N VAL A 10 -30.30 -29.81 25.32
CA VAL A 10 -29.69 -31.04 24.81
C VAL A 10 -30.79 -32.01 24.48
N CYS A 11 -30.95 -32.38 23.24
CA CYS A 11 -31.87 -33.43 22.82
C CYS A 11 -31.09 -34.75 22.68
N ARG A 12 -31.28 -35.65 23.67
CA ARG A 12 -30.91 -37.05 23.58
C ARG A 12 -32.12 -37.79 23.01
N THR A 13 -31.99 -38.44 21.86
CA THR A 13 -32.84 -39.59 21.52
C THR A 13 -32.02 -40.68 20.87
N PHE A 14 -32.06 -41.81 21.51
CA PHE A 14 -31.49 -43.11 21.13
C PHE A 14 -32.40 -43.83 20.13
N GLN A 15 -31.75 -44.64 19.28
CA GLN A 15 -32.20 -45.88 18.62
C GLN A 15 -33.11 -45.81 17.39
N CYS A 16 -32.56 -46.26 16.27
CA CYS A 16 -32.96 -47.58 15.72
C CYS A 16 -31.95 -48.04 14.68
N ILE A 17 -31.35 -49.18 14.95
CA ILE A 17 -30.49 -49.93 14.03
C ILE A 17 -31.40 -50.68 13.07
N TRP A 18 -31.24 -50.48 11.75
CA TRP A 18 -31.59 -51.47 10.72
C TRP A 18 -30.34 -51.69 9.84
N VAL A 19 -29.86 -52.96 9.95
CA VAL A 19 -28.79 -53.48 9.11
C VAL A 19 -29.40 -53.81 7.74
N CYS A 20 -28.96 -53.12 6.71
CA CYS A 20 -29.06 -53.60 5.34
C CYS A 20 -27.65 -53.84 4.82
N ALA A 21 -27.29 -55.10 4.65
CA ALA A 21 -26.07 -55.53 3.99
C ALA A 21 -26.15 -55.17 2.51
N GLY A 22 -25.47 -54.11 2.13
CA GLY A 22 -25.15 -53.78 0.75
C GLY A 22 -23.74 -53.25 0.71
N CYS A 23 -22.82 -53.98 0.07
CA CYS A 23 -21.41 -53.64 -0.08
C CYS A 23 -21.25 -52.28 -0.74
N LEU A 24 -21.19 -51.23 0.04
CA LEU A 24 -20.54 -49.99 -0.41
C LEU A 24 -19.05 -50.10 -0.13
N TRP A 25 -18.27 -50.24 -1.17
CA TRP A 25 -16.87 -49.99 -1.14
C TRP A 25 -16.68 -48.51 -0.83
N LEU A 26 -16.59 -48.17 0.46
CA LEU A 26 -16.05 -46.89 0.89
C LEU A 26 -14.55 -46.93 0.54
N LEU A 27 -14.22 -46.42 -0.65
CA LEU A 27 -12.87 -45.98 -0.88
C LEU A 27 -12.54 -45.00 0.24
N PRO A 28 -11.51 -45.25 1.04
CA PRO A 28 -11.03 -44.23 1.96
C PRO A 28 -10.61 -43.06 1.07
N PHE A 29 -11.37 -41.97 1.11
CA PHE A 29 -10.83 -40.69 0.72
C PHE A 29 -9.72 -40.42 1.74
N SER A 30 -8.54 -40.95 1.46
CA SER A 30 -7.33 -40.51 2.12
C SER A 30 -7.15 -39.06 1.71
N TYR A 31 -7.65 -38.14 2.53
CA TYR A 31 -7.15 -36.78 2.54
C TYR A 31 -5.67 -36.91 2.89
N GLN A 32 -4.83 -37.00 1.86
CA GLN A 32 -3.43 -36.69 2.02
C GLN A 32 -3.39 -35.18 2.16
N PRO A 33 -3.03 -34.63 3.33
CA PRO A 33 -2.67 -33.24 3.41
C PRO A 33 -1.59 -33.03 2.35
N ALA A 34 -1.79 -32.11 1.44
CA ALA A 34 -0.74 -31.68 0.55
C ALA A 34 0.48 -31.42 1.44
N GLU A 35 1.64 -32.00 1.07
CA GLU A 35 2.87 -31.75 1.82
C GLU A 35 2.96 -30.26 2.09
N ALA A 36 2.84 -29.91 3.37
CA ALA A 36 2.98 -28.54 3.82
C ALA A 36 4.48 -28.22 3.74
N SER A 37 4.91 -27.60 2.65
CA SER A 37 6.28 -27.11 2.51
C SER A 37 6.28 -25.66 2.06
N THR A 38 7.28 -24.95 2.50
CA THR A 38 7.55 -23.57 2.10
C THR A 38 7.68 -23.48 0.57
N GLU A 39 8.39 -24.40 -0.06
CA GLU A 39 8.59 -24.44 -1.51
C GLU A 39 7.29 -24.62 -2.27
N ALA A 40 6.39 -25.48 -1.79
CA ALA A 40 5.07 -25.67 -2.40
C ALA A 40 4.22 -24.42 -2.32
N MET A 41 4.31 -23.66 -1.21
CA MET A 41 3.62 -22.38 -1.06
C MET A 41 4.23 -21.31 -1.98
N VAL A 42 5.56 -21.17 -2.04
CA VAL A 42 6.27 -20.26 -2.96
C VAL A 42 5.82 -20.51 -4.40
N GLN A 43 5.88 -21.75 -4.89
CA GLN A 43 5.43 -22.10 -6.25
C GLN A 43 3.96 -21.73 -6.49
N ARG A 44 3.11 -21.89 -5.48
CA ARG A 44 1.69 -21.54 -5.57
C ARG A 44 1.48 -20.03 -5.66
N LEU A 45 2.19 -19.26 -4.85
CA LEU A 45 2.15 -17.79 -4.86
C LEU A 45 2.69 -17.23 -6.18
N GLU A 46 3.81 -17.74 -6.66
CA GLU A 46 4.38 -17.37 -7.95
C GLU A 46 3.41 -17.63 -9.13
N LYS A 47 2.75 -18.79 -9.11
CA LYS A 47 1.73 -19.12 -10.11
C LYS A 47 0.52 -18.16 -10.06
N LEU A 48 0.12 -17.73 -8.88
CA LEU A 48 -0.95 -16.75 -8.70
C LEU A 48 -0.50 -15.37 -9.18
N ALA A 49 0.70 -14.94 -8.86
CA ALA A 49 1.27 -13.68 -9.34
C ALA A 49 1.29 -13.63 -10.89
N LYS A 50 1.79 -14.67 -11.53
CA LYS A 50 1.83 -14.79 -13.00
C LYS A 50 0.45 -14.80 -13.67
N ARG A 51 -0.61 -15.22 -12.96
CA ARG A 51 -1.99 -15.26 -13.46
C ARG A 51 -2.78 -13.99 -13.17
N SER A 52 -2.23 -13.09 -12.39
CA SER A 52 -2.91 -11.88 -12.01
C SER A 52 -3.25 -11.03 -13.25
N ASN A 53 -4.51 -10.62 -13.35
CA ASN A 53 -5.04 -9.96 -14.54
C ASN A 53 -5.23 -8.46 -14.27
N PRO A 54 -4.56 -7.56 -15.01
CA PRO A 54 -4.69 -6.12 -14.82
C PRO A 54 -6.12 -5.57 -15.03
N VAL A 55 -6.99 -6.29 -15.74
CA VAL A 55 -8.40 -5.89 -15.88
C VAL A 55 -9.17 -6.06 -14.56
N ARG A 56 -8.80 -7.06 -13.75
CA ARG A 56 -9.48 -7.41 -12.50
C ARG A 56 -8.75 -6.92 -11.26
N ASN A 57 -7.43 -6.87 -11.31
CA ASN A 57 -6.61 -6.38 -10.22
C ASN A 57 -6.22 -4.91 -10.48
N ILE A 58 -6.91 -4.00 -9.81
CA ILE A 58 -6.73 -2.55 -9.95
C ILE A 58 -5.41 -2.03 -9.38
N PHE A 59 -4.68 -2.85 -8.62
CA PHE A 59 -3.39 -2.49 -8.02
C PHE A 59 -2.18 -2.83 -8.90
N LEU A 60 -2.41 -3.43 -10.08
CA LEU A 60 -1.36 -3.68 -11.08
C LEU A 60 -1.15 -2.45 -11.98
N SER A 61 -0.97 -1.27 -11.37
CA SER A 61 -1.02 0.02 -12.07
C SER A 61 -0.07 0.10 -13.26
N SER A 62 1.17 -0.37 -13.16
CA SER A 62 2.10 -0.38 -14.30
C SER A 62 1.62 -1.24 -15.47
N LEU A 63 1.00 -2.39 -15.20
CA LEU A 63 0.43 -3.26 -16.22
C LEU A 63 -0.84 -2.67 -16.81
N ARG A 64 -1.67 -2.05 -15.97
CA ARG A 64 -2.89 -1.35 -16.38
C ARG A 64 -2.57 -0.17 -17.29
N ALA A 65 -1.57 0.63 -16.95
CA ALA A 65 -1.12 1.73 -17.78
C ALA A 65 -0.72 1.25 -19.18
N ARG A 66 0.10 0.20 -19.28
CA ARG A 66 0.48 -0.39 -20.58
C ARG A 66 -0.74 -0.91 -21.35
N MET A 67 -1.65 -1.58 -20.67
CA MET A 67 -2.90 -2.06 -21.26
C MET A 67 -3.73 -0.89 -21.83
N PHE A 68 -3.88 0.20 -21.10
CA PHE A 68 -4.61 1.38 -21.58
C PHE A 68 -3.89 2.06 -22.76
N ALA A 69 -2.56 2.12 -22.77
CA ALA A 69 -1.78 2.62 -23.89
C ALA A 69 -2.03 1.79 -25.18
N GLU A 70 -2.00 0.46 -25.07
CA GLU A 70 -2.27 -0.44 -26.19
C GLU A 70 -3.71 -0.28 -26.70
N GLN A 71 -4.69 -0.17 -25.81
CA GLN A 71 -6.08 0.08 -26.18
C GLN A 71 -6.28 1.46 -26.81
N ALA A 72 -5.59 2.49 -26.33
CA ALA A 72 -5.64 3.83 -26.91
C ALA A 72 -5.08 3.85 -28.33
N ALA A 73 -4.00 3.10 -28.60
CA ALA A 73 -3.42 2.97 -29.92
C ALA A 73 -4.37 2.28 -30.92
N GLN A 74 -5.23 1.38 -30.43
CA GLN A 74 -6.21 0.63 -31.23
C GLN A 74 -7.59 1.29 -31.28
N ALA A 75 -7.82 2.39 -30.54
CA ALA A 75 -9.12 3.04 -30.46
C ALA A 75 -9.54 3.60 -31.81
N THR A 76 -10.76 3.26 -32.23
CA THR A 76 -11.35 3.68 -33.51
C THR A 76 -12.00 5.05 -33.44
N THR A 77 -12.30 5.56 -32.24
CA THR A 77 -12.88 6.89 -32.02
C THR A 77 -11.94 7.74 -31.18
N GLN A 78 -11.96 9.04 -31.44
CA GLN A 78 -11.13 9.99 -30.71
C GLN A 78 -11.52 10.09 -29.24
N ASP A 79 -12.81 10.11 -28.92
CA ASP A 79 -13.30 10.16 -27.56
C ASP A 79 -12.79 8.98 -26.74
N LYS A 80 -12.87 7.76 -27.31
CA LYS A 80 -12.36 6.57 -26.66
C LYS A 80 -10.85 6.61 -26.46
N ARG A 81 -10.12 7.12 -27.46
CA ARG A 81 -8.66 7.29 -27.36
C ARG A 81 -8.31 8.24 -26.21
N MET A 82 -8.98 9.40 -26.14
CA MET A 82 -8.73 10.40 -25.12
C MET A 82 -9.07 9.89 -23.70
N ASP A 83 -10.17 9.16 -23.55
CA ASP A 83 -10.53 8.53 -22.29
C ASP A 83 -9.45 7.55 -21.80
N LEU A 84 -8.94 6.70 -22.71
CA LEU A 84 -7.88 5.73 -22.41
C LEU A 84 -6.54 6.40 -22.08
N MET A 85 -6.20 7.52 -22.73
CA MET A 85 -5.00 8.30 -22.42
C MET A 85 -5.03 8.88 -21.01
N LEU A 86 -6.19 9.37 -20.55
CA LEU A 86 -6.34 9.82 -19.15
C LEU A 86 -6.18 8.67 -18.16
N GLN A 87 -6.80 7.52 -18.45
CA GLN A 87 -6.67 6.33 -17.60
C GLN A 87 -5.22 5.86 -17.55
N GLU A 88 -4.51 5.84 -18.66
CA GLU A 88 -3.08 5.51 -18.72
C GLU A 88 -2.26 6.44 -17.82
N ALA A 89 -2.44 7.76 -17.92
CA ALA A 89 -1.71 8.74 -17.12
C ALA A 89 -1.98 8.58 -15.62
N VAL A 90 -3.24 8.35 -15.22
CA VAL A 90 -3.61 8.07 -13.83
C VAL A 90 -2.93 6.81 -13.31
N GLU A 91 -2.91 5.74 -14.09
CA GLU A 91 -2.26 4.50 -13.68
C GLU A 91 -0.72 4.64 -13.58
N TRP A 92 -0.09 5.44 -14.44
CA TRP A 92 1.33 5.75 -14.28
C TRP A 92 1.62 6.53 -12.99
N LEU A 93 0.73 7.46 -12.60
CA LEU A 93 0.85 8.18 -11.34
C LEU A 93 0.72 7.22 -10.15
N GLN A 94 -0.26 6.32 -10.18
CA GLN A 94 -0.45 5.31 -9.14
C GLN A 94 0.70 4.31 -9.06
N ALA A 95 1.36 4.06 -10.19
CA ALA A 95 2.57 3.23 -10.25
C ALA A 95 3.84 3.93 -9.73
N GLY A 96 3.75 5.20 -9.30
CA GLY A 96 4.89 5.98 -8.86
C GLY A 96 5.73 6.58 -10.00
N ALA A 97 5.33 6.39 -11.26
CA ALA A 97 6.01 6.95 -12.44
C ALA A 97 5.51 8.38 -12.74
N SER A 98 5.74 9.30 -11.80
CA SER A 98 5.13 10.63 -11.75
C SER A 98 5.47 11.51 -12.97
N GLU A 99 6.71 11.46 -13.47
CA GLU A 99 7.11 12.21 -14.66
C GLU A 99 6.42 11.68 -15.92
N LYS A 100 6.33 10.35 -16.05
CA LYS A 100 5.61 9.72 -17.16
C LYS A 100 4.12 10.00 -17.14
N ALA A 101 3.52 10.05 -15.96
CA ALA A 101 2.13 10.46 -15.79
C ALA A 101 1.95 11.92 -16.24
N MET A 102 2.86 12.81 -15.86
CA MET A 102 2.85 14.21 -16.27
C MET A 102 2.92 14.37 -17.81
N GLU A 103 3.81 13.62 -18.46
CA GLU A 103 3.89 13.59 -19.94
C GLU A 103 2.55 13.18 -20.55
N GLY A 104 1.89 12.16 -20.01
CA GLY A 104 0.58 11.70 -20.44
C GLY A 104 -0.50 12.77 -20.29
N PHE A 105 -0.59 13.43 -19.13
CA PHE A 105 -1.53 14.52 -18.90
C PHE A 105 -1.28 15.72 -19.81
N ASN A 106 -0.03 16.08 -20.05
CA ASN A 106 0.32 17.18 -20.95
C ASN A 106 -0.03 16.85 -22.41
N ALA A 107 0.24 15.64 -22.85
CA ALA A 107 -0.12 15.19 -24.19
C ALA A 107 -1.65 15.19 -24.38
N TRP A 108 -2.40 14.71 -23.38
CA TRP A 108 -3.86 14.78 -23.37
C TRP A 108 -4.36 16.23 -23.44
N GLU A 109 -3.81 17.12 -22.63
CA GLU A 109 -4.19 18.55 -22.61
C GLU A 109 -3.97 19.20 -23.99
N ALA A 110 -2.80 18.98 -24.58
CA ALA A 110 -2.46 19.54 -25.90
C ALA A 110 -3.46 19.05 -26.97
N MET A 111 -3.78 17.77 -26.98
CA MET A 111 -4.75 17.18 -27.90
C MET A 111 -6.15 17.75 -27.62
N ALA A 112 -6.61 17.74 -26.38
CA ALA A 112 -7.96 18.16 -26.02
C ALA A 112 -8.24 19.62 -26.39
N ARG A 113 -7.29 20.52 -26.15
CA ARG A 113 -7.39 21.93 -26.53
C ARG A 113 -7.57 22.14 -28.02
N GLN A 114 -6.94 21.28 -28.84
CA GLN A 114 -6.96 21.41 -30.29
C GLN A 114 -8.24 20.81 -30.92
N VAL A 115 -8.67 19.63 -30.45
CA VAL A 115 -9.67 18.83 -31.18
C VAL A 115 -10.97 18.60 -30.41
N ALA A 116 -10.99 18.88 -29.10
CA ALA A 116 -12.15 18.68 -28.24
C ALA A 116 -12.19 19.73 -27.09
N PRO A 117 -12.31 21.02 -27.40
CA PRO A 117 -12.23 22.09 -26.38
C PRO A 117 -13.31 21.96 -25.30
N ASP A 118 -14.50 21.50 -25.61
CA ASP A 118 -15.55 21.26 -24.60
C ASP A 118 -15.16 20.14 -23.62
N LEU A 119 -14.51 19.10 -24.10
CA LEU A 119 -14.00 18.02 -23.27
C LEU A 119 -12.84 18.51 -22.37
N TYR A 120 -11.98 19.39 -22.89
CA TYR A 120 -10.94 20.04 -22.11
C TYR A 120 -11.56 20.87 -20.98
N GLU A 121 -12.53 21.71 -21.26
CA GLU A 121 -13.20 22.53 -20.26
C GLU A 121 -13.89 21.68 -19.18
N LYS A 122 -14.55 20.61 -19.58
CA LYS A 122 -15.18 19.66 -18.64
C LYS A 122 -14.18 19.00 -17.70
N ASN A 123 -12.98 18.70 -18.17
CA ASN A 123 -11.95 18.00 -17.40
C ASN A 123 -10.87 18.93 -16.84
N HIS A 124 -10.97 20.24 -17.05
CA HIS A 124 -9.94 21.21 -16.66
C HIS A 124 -9.54 21.09 -15.18
N TYR A 125 -10.52 21.04 -14.28
CA TYR A 125 -10.27 20.85 -12.85
C TYR A 125 -9.45 19.57 -12.56
N LEU A 126 -9.95 18.44 -13.03
CA LEU A 126 -9.35 17.13 -12.78
C LEU A 126 -7.92 17.06 -13.35
N LEU A 127 -7.72 17.63 -14.54
CA LEU A 127 -6.41 17.69 -15.18
C LEU A 127 -5.42 18.50 -14.34
N LYS A 128 -5.83 19.71 -13.88
CA LYS A 128 -4.94 20.55 -13.06
C LYS A 128 -4.64 19.94 -11.70
N PHE A 129 -5.61 19.25 -11.11
CA PHE A 129 -5.42 18.49 -9.89
C PHE A 129 -4.35 17.40 -10.09
N TYR A 130 -4.48 16.53 -11.11
CA TYR A 130 -3.51 15.45 -11.34
C TYR A 130 -2.14 15.95 -11.77
N GLN A 131 -2.07 16.98 -12.61
CA GLN A 131 -0.78 17.60 -12.98
C GLN A 131 -0.06 18.16 -11.74
N SER A 132 -0.80 18.81 -10.85
CA SER A 132 -0.24 19.31 -9.57
C SER A 132 0.24 18.16 -8.69
N LEU A 133 -0.56 17.11 -8.59
CA LEU A 133 -0.23 15.92 -7.81
C LEU A 133 1.03 15.21 -8.37
N CYS A 134 1.20 15.13 -9.69
CA CYS A 134 2.43 14.60 -10.28
C CYS A 134 3.66 15.37 -9.80
N TRP A 135 3.61 16.69 -9.79
CA TRP A 135 4.71 17.51 -9.32
C TRP A 135 4.97 17.38 -7.82
N ILE A 136 3.92 17.28 -7.00
CA ILE A 136 4.07 16.99 -5.55
C ILE A 136 4.79 15.66 -5.37
N ARG A 137 4.35 14.60 -6.10
CA ARG A 137 4.98 13.27 -6.02
C ARG A 137 6.45 13.28 -6.49
N VAL A 138 6.79 14.07 -7.52
CA VAL A 138 8.19 14.27 -7.91
C VAL A 138 8.98 14.88 -6.75
N GLY A 139 8.44 15.93 -6.11
CA GLY A 139 9.08 16.55 -4.94
C GLY A 139 9.29 15.57 -3.79
N GLU A 140 8.30 14.73 -3.48
CA GLU A 140 8.39 13.68 -2.46
C GLU A 140 9.47 12.63 -2.83
N GLN A 141 9.46 12.14 -4.06
CA GLN A 141 10.42 11.15 -4.53
C GLN A 141 11.87 11.64 -4.45
N GLU A 142 12.10 12.90 -4.76
CA GLU A 142 13.43 13.51 -4.73
C GLU A 142 13.91 13.89 -3.33
N ASN A 143 13.02 14.24 -2.43
CA ASN A 143 13.38 14.75 -1.10
C ASN A 143 13.03 13.78 0.04
N CYS A 144 11.85 13.16 0.03
CA CYS A 144 11.45 12.30 1.13
C CYS A 144 12.04 10.90 1.02
N LEU A 145 12.15 10.31 -0.19
CA LEU A 145 12.77 8.98 -0.36
C LEU A 145 14.29 9.03 -0.32
N ALA A 146 14.91 10.06 -0.92
CA ALA A 146 16.36 10.15 -1.02
C ALA A 146 17.01 10.90 0.16
N ASN A 147 16.28 11.76 0.87
CA ASN A 147 16.79 12.64 1.91
C ASN A 147 15.84 12.69 3.13
N HIS A 148 15.29 11.55 3.53
CA HIS A 148 14.36 11.45 4.65
C HIS A 148 15.00 12.00 5.95
N THR A 149 14.22 12.77 6.71
CA THR A 149 14.60 13.33 7.99
C THR A 149 13.48 13.15 9.00
N THR A 150 13.78 13.29 10.29
CA THR A 150 12.77 13.23 11.37
C THR A 150 11.67 14.30 11.26
N ALA A 151 11.89 15.35 10.47
CA ALA A 151 10.92 16.41 10.20
C ALA A 151 10.17 16.22 8.88
N SER A 152 10.52 15.20 8.08
CA SER A 152 9.81 14.88 6.86
C SER A 152 8.37 14.45 7.20
N CYS A 153 7.40 14.88 6.37
CA CYS A 153 5.99 14.53 6.52
C CYS A 153 5.27 15.05 7.77
N LEU A 154 5.93 15.82 8.64
CA LEU A 154 5.28 16.45 9.80
C LEU A 154 4.65 17.78 9.40
N MET A 155 3.38 17.98 9.78
CA MET A 155 2.65 19.24 9.52
C MET A 155 2.69 20.15 10.77
N PRO A 156 2.95 21.45 10.60
CA PRO A 156 3.35 22.13 9.36
C PRO A 156 4.76 21.75 8.93
N ILE A 157 4.99 21.63 7.61
CA ILE A 157 6.31 21.27 7.06
C ILE A 157 7.26 22.47 7.26
N GLN A 158 8.35 22.26 7.99
CA GLN A 158 9.33 23.30 8.34
C GLN A 158 10.71 22.70 8.61
N ALA A 159 11.70 23.57 8.81
CA ALA A 159 13.06 23.17 9.16
C ALA A 159 13.64 22.10 8.20
N ALA A 160 14.05 20.93 8.71
CA ALA A 160 14.62 19.85 7.91
C ALA A 160 13.60 19.15 6.98
N GLY A 161 12.28 19.40 7.13
CA GLY A 161 11.25 18.93 6.21
C GLY A 161 11.13 19.76 4.92
N VAL A 162 11.78 20.95 4.85
CA VAL A 162 11.81 21.76 3.64
C VAL A 162 12.64 21.08 2.56
N HIS A 163 12.09 21.03 1.35
CA HIS A 163 12.71 20.35 0.22
C HIS A 163 14.00 21.04 -0.25
N ARG A 164 15.06 20.27 -0.41
CA ARG A 164 16.31 20.73 -0.99
C ARG A 164 16.23 20.83 -2.51
N LEU A 165 15.60 19.85 -3.14
CA LEU A 165 15.32 19.81 -4.58
C LEU A 165 13.92 20.41 -4.82
N ARG A 166 13.88 21.66 -5.24
CA ARG A 166 12.71 22.53 -5.23
C ARG A 166 11.78 22.32 -6.43
N ARG A 167 12.25 21.68 -7.50
CA ARG A 167 11.55 21.63 -8.80
C ARG A 167 10.13 21.04 -8.71
N GLY A 168 9.92 20.04 -7.87
CA GLY A 168 8.62 19.43 -7.66
C GLY A 168 7.59 20.41 -7.07
N SER A 169 8.00 21.09 -6.00
CA SER A 169 7.15 22.07 -5.31
C SER A 169 6.90 23.32 -6.16
N GLU A 170 7.92 23.83 -6.86
CA GLU A 170 7.81 24.96 -7.78
C GLU A 170 6.93 24.62 -8.98
N GLY A 171 7.07 23.42 -9.56
CA GLY A 171 6.23 22.90 -10.61
C GLY A 171 4.77 22.80 -10.19
N ALA A 172 4.51 22.29 -8.99
CA ALA A 172 3.16 22.22 -8.44
C ALA A 172 2.54 23.62 -8.30
N LEU A 173 3.25 24.58 -7.71
CA LEU A 173 2.75 25.95 -7.55
C LEU A 173 2.47 26.65 -8.88
N SER A 174 3.23 26.36 -9.93
CA SER A 174 3.00 26.95 -11.26
C SER A 174 1.64 26.56 -11.86
N ILE A 175 1.12 25.42 -11.47
CA ILE A 175 -0.20 24.89 -11.90
C ILE A 175 -1.30 25.29 -10.90
N LEU A 176 -0.99 25.20 -9.60
CA LEU A 176 -1.98 25.41 -8.54
C LEU A 176 -2.43 26.88 -8.45
N LYS A 177 -1.51 27.85 -8.63
CA LYS A 177 -1.91 29.26 -8.57
C LYS A 177 -3.00 29.63 -9.58
N PRO A 178 -2.82 29.43 -10.91
CA PRO A 178 -3.88 29.72 -11.87
C PRO A 178 -5.13 28.83 -11.70
N ALA A 179 -4.97 27.59 -11.20
CA ALA A 179 -6.10 26.74 -10.89
C ALA A 179 -6.93 27.29 -9.73
N LEU A 180 -6.30 27.79 -8.67
CA LEU A 180 -6.97 28.40 -7.52
C LEU A 180 -7.58 29.78 -7.84
N GLU A 181 -7.04 30.54 -8.80
CA GLU A 181 -7.71 31.73 -9.33
C GLU A 181 -9.07 31.38 -9.96
N ARG A 182 -9.16 30.21 -10.59
CA ARG A 182 -10.40 29.72 -11.22
C ARG A 182 -11.32 28.98 -10.23
N TYR A 183 -10.74 28.27 -9.25
CA TYR A 183 -11.46 27.46 -8.26
C TYR A 183 -11.05 27.86 -6.83
N PRO A 184 -11.34 29.11 -6.40
CA PRO A 184 -10.74 29.67 -5.17
C PRO A 184 -11.19 28.97 -3.88
N GLU A 185 -12.33 28.28 -3.90
CA GLU A 185 -12.86 27.58 -2.72
C GLU A 185 -12.57 26.07 -2.70
N ASP A 186 -11.85 25.55 -3.69
CA ASP A 186 -11.55 24.12 -3.74
C ASP A 186 -10.52 23.72 -2.67
N LEU A 187 -10.94 22.87 -1.74
CA LEU A 187 -10.13 22.46 -0.60
C LEU A 187 -8.96 21.53 -1.00
N SER A 188 -9.13 20.73 -2.04
CA SER A 188 -8.08 19.82 -2.51
C SER A 188 -6.93 20.60 -3.15
N LEU A 189 -7.25 21.60 -3.97
CA LEU A 189 -6.23 22.47 -4.55
C LEU A 189 -5.56 23.34 -3.48
N LYS A 190 -6.35 23.88 -2.50
CA LYS A 190 -5.79 24.60 -1.35
C LYS A 190 -4.83 23.72 -0.56
N TRP A 191 -5.21 22.46 -0.31
CA TRP A 191 -4.34 21.51 0.39
C TRP A 191 -3.00 21.29 -0.34
N LEU A 192 -3.05 20.97 -1.63
CA LEU A 192 -1.84 20.78 -2.43
C LEU A 192 -0.99 22.06 -2.50
N PHE A 193 -1.63 23.25 -2.59
CA PHE A 193 -0.95 24.53 -2.55
C PHE A 193 -0.19 24.73 -1.24
N ASN A 194 -0.82 24.39 -0.11
CA ASN A 194 -0.18 24.53 1.21
C ASN A 194 1.01 23.57 1.34
N ILE A 195 0.88 22.31 0.93
CA ILE A 195 2.00 21.35 0.90
C ILE A 195 3.15 21.90 0.07
N ALA A 196 2.89 22.26 -1.20
CA ALA A 196 3.93 22.77 -2.10
C ALA A 196 4.59 24.05 -1.58
N SER A 197 3.84 24.92 -0.90
CA SER A 197 4.36 26.15 -0.33
C SER A 197 5.21 25.89 0.91
N MET A 198 4.75 25.06 1.84
CA MET A 198 5.50 24.70 3.05
C MET A 198 6.80 23.95 2.70
N THR A 199 6.76 23.05 1.72
CA THR A 199 7.98 22.36 1.24
C THR A 199 9.00 23.29 0.58
N LEU A 200 8.59 24.50 0.17
CA LEU A 200 9.51 25.58 -0.27
C LEU A 200 9.97 26.48 0.88
N GLY A 201 9.54 26.23 2.10
CA GLY A 201 9.84 27.04 3.26
C GLY A 201 9.02 28.33 3.35
N HIS A 202 7.88 28.41 2.64
CA HIS A 202 6.97 29.53 2.78
C HIS A 202 6.16 29.36 4.07
N ASP A 203 6.11 30.42 4.87
CA ASP A 203 5.42 30.46 6.14
C ASP A 203 4.08 31.21 5.99
N PRO A 204 2.94 30.62 6.39
CA PRO A 204 1.64 31.31 6.37
C PRO A 204 1.61 32.60 7.16
N GLU A 205 2.40 32.74 8.21
CA GLU A 205 2.43 33.94 9.05
C GLU A 205 3.19 35.10 8.39
N THR A 206 4.14 34.78 7.48
CA THR A 206 4.97 35.81 6.85
C THR A 206 4.51 36.18 5.44
N VAL A 207 3.75 35.29 4.77
CA VAL A 207 3.28 35.50 3.40
C VAL A 207 1.75 35.51 3.38
N SER A 208 1.15 36.69 3.25
CA SER A 208 -0.31 36.79 3.12
C SER A 208 -0.78 36.18 1.79
N ASN A 209 -1.63 35.15 1.87
CA ASN A 209 -2.22 34.52 0.71
C ASN A 209 -3.63 33.97 1.07
N PRO A 210 -4.68 34.24 0.28
CA PRO A 210 -6.05 33.84 0.58
C PRO A 210 -6.26 32.33 0.57
N TRP A 211 -5.33 31.56 0.02
CA TRP A 211 -5.41 30.10 -0.07
C TRP A 211 -4.69 29.37 1.08
N TRP A 212 -4.06 30.10 2.01
CA TRP A 212 -3.46 29.50 3.19
C TRP A 212 -4.51 28.86 4.10
N ILE A 213 -4.20 27.69 4.58
CA ILE A 213 -4.92 27.06 5.68
C ILE A 213 -4.40 27.70 6.98
N PRO A 214 -5.28 28.24 7.83
CA PRO A 214 -4.84 28.92 9.05
C PRO A 214 -3.96 28.03 9.94
N ALA A 215 -2.91 28.60 10.53
CA ALA A 215 -2.00 27.89 11.44
C ALA A 215 -2.75 27.23 12.62
N SER A 216 -3.85 27.86 13.08
CA SER A 216 -4.73 27.28 14.12
C SER A 216 -5.33 25.92 13.76
N THR A 217 -5.42 25.58 12.47
CA THR A 217 -5.90 24.26 11.99
C THR A 217 -4.93 23.13 12.36
N TRP A 218 -3.65 23.45 12.51
CA TRP A 218 -2.59 22.50 12.86
C TRP A 218 -2.31 22.44 14.36
N SER A 219 -2.88 23.36 15.16
CA SER A 219 -2.68 23.40 16.59
C SER A 219 -3.45 22.28 17.29
N SER A 220 -2.88 21.72 18.33
CA SER A 220 -3.50 20.74 19.20
C SER A 220 -3.35 21.17 20.65
N ASP A 221 -4.36 20.95 21.47
CA ASP A 221 -4.30 21.15 22.93
C ASP A 221 -3.50 20.04 23.64
N ALA A 222 -3.23 18.94 22.94
CA ALA A 222 -2.46 17.81 23.45
C ALA A 222 -1.07 17.78 22.79
N ASP A 223 -0.04 17.73 23.63
CA ASP A 223 1.34 17.47 23.20
C ASP A 223 1.74 16.06 23.67
N ILE A 224 1.89 15.14 22.72
CA ILE A 224 2.37 13.76 22.97
C ILE A 224 3.88 13.63 22.75
N GLY A 225 4.57 14.73 22.46
CA GLY A 225 5.97 14.74 22.07
C GLY A 225 6.18 14.32 20.61
N VAL A 226 7.44 14.14 20.25
CA VAL A 226 7.86 13.77 18.87
C VAL A 226 8.44 12.37 18.87
N PHE A 227 8.00 11.54 17.94
CA PHE A 227 8.62 10.25 17.65
C PHE A 227 9.62 10.45 16.51
N PRO A 228 10.93 10.54 16.80
CA PRO A 228 11.92 10.65 15.73
C PRO A 228 11.95 9.37 14.91
N ASP A 229 11.96 9.51 13.59
CA ASP A 229 12.17 8.38 12.72
C ASP A 229 13.65 7.99 12.71
N ILE A 230 13.94 6.82 13.24
CA ILE A 230 15.30 6.27 13.35
C ILE A 230 15.51 5.03 12.47
N ALA A 231 14.51 4.61 11.68
CA ALA A 231 14.53 3.35 10.94
C ALA A 231 15.83 3.18 10.12
N GLY A 232 16.23 4.19 9.34
CA GLY A 232 17.44 4.13 8.55
C GLY A 232 18.72 4.06 9.37
N SER A 233 18.74 4.63 10.60
CA SER A 233 19.93 4.60 11.45
C SER A 233 20.11 3.26 12.18
N VAL A 234 19.05 2.50 12.33
CA VAL A 234 19.04 1.21 13.04
C VAL A 234 18.92 0.01 12.11
N GLY A 235 18.81 0.22 10.79
CA GLY A 235 18.70 -0.85 9.80
C GLY A 235 17.28 -1.44 9.69
N ALA A 236 16.24 -0.64 9.98
CA ALA A 236 14.84 -1.06 9.94
C ALA A 236 14.04 -0.37 8.82
N ASP A 237 14.68 0.30 7.88
CA ASP A 237 14.06 1.03 6.76
C ASP A 237 13.71 0.10 5.59
N VAL A 238 12.68 -0.73 5.79
CA VAL A 238 12.19 -1.66 4.76
C VAL A 238 11.45 -0.90 3.66
N ASN A 239 11.95 -1.01 2.43
CA ASN A 239 11.35 -0.39 1.25
C ASN A 239 10.55 -1.42 0.44
N ALA A 240 9.26 -1.56 0.72
CA ALA A 240 8.33 -2.46 0.04
C ALA A 240 6.90 -1.92 0.08
N LEU A 241 5.97 -2.58 -0.63
CA LEU A 241 4.54 -2.28 -0.51
C LEU A 241 4.03 -2.74 0.86
N SER A 242 3.78 -1.81 1.75
CA SER A 242 3.49 -2.04 3.17
C SER A 242 2.38 -3.06 3.41
N GLY A 243 2.69 -4.10 4.16
CA GLY A 243 1.75 -5.08 4.70
C GLY A 243 1.52 -4.89 6.20
N GLY A 244 1.55 -5.98 6.95
CA GLY A 244 1.49 -5.97 8.41
C GLY A 244 2.88 -6.05 9.03
N THR A 245 2.94 -5.77 10.33
CA THR A 245 4.15 -5.91 11.14
C THR A 245 3.81 -6.61 12.43
N VAL A 246 4.64 -7.53 12.87
CA VAL A 246 4.64 -8.11 14.22
C VAL A 246 5.99 -7.90 14.88
N LEU A 247 5.94 -7.71 16.18
CA LEU A 247 7.09 -7.48 17.04
C LEU A 247 7.07 -8.57 18.10
N ASP A 248 8.04 -9.47 18.07
CA ASP A 248 8.15 -10.57 19.02
C ASP A 248 9.59 -11.07 19.10
N ASP A 249 9.91 -11.91 20.07
CA ASP A 249 11.19 -12.60 20.17
C ASP A 249 11.13 -13.91 19.40
N PHE A 250 11.52 -13.88 18.10
CA PHE A 250 11.40 -15.04 17.23
C PHE A 250 12.54 -16.04 17.35
N ASN A 251 13.66 -15.68 17.97
CA ASN A 251 14.83 -16.54 18.11
C ASN A 251 15.10 -16.97 19.56
N GLY A 252 14.26 -16.54 20.51
CA GLY A 252 14.37 -16.93 21.93
C GLY A 252 15.54 -16.27 22.68
N ASP A 253 16.09 -15.15 22.18
CA ASP A 253 17.24 -14.48 22.80
C ASP A 253 16.84 -13.40 23.83
N GLY A 254 15.55 -13.15 24.00
CA GLY A 254 14.98 -12.17 24.92
C GLY A 254 14.91 -10.76 24.36
N LEU A 255 15.23 -10.55 23.08
CA LEU A 255 15.15 -9.27 22.39
C LEU A 255 13.94 -9.25 21.45
N ILE A 256 13.36 -8.08 21.22
CA ILE A 256 12.23 -7.93 20.29
C ILE A 256 12.75 -7.75 18.88
N ASP A 257 12.42 -8.67 18.01
CA ASP A 257 12.65 -8.64 16.59
C ASP A 257 11.49 -7.97 15.83
N ILE A 258 11.68 -7.69 14.55
CA ILE A 258 10.66 -7.12 13.68
C ILE A 258 10.44 -8.03 12.48
N LEU A 259 9.20 -8.43 12.24
CA LEU A 259 8.81 -9.12 11.01
C LEU A 259 7.79 -8.26 10.25
N VAL A 260 8.11 -7.93 9.00
CA VAL A 260 7.29 -7.09 8.13
C VAL A 260 6.85 -7.89 6.92
N THR A 261 5.56 -7.81 6.53
CA THR A 261 5.09 -8.33 5.25
C THR A 261 4.86 -7.20 4.24
N ALA A 262 4.87 -7.56 2.97
CA ALA A 262 4.47 -6.69 1.87
C ALA A 262 3.31 -7.32 1.10
N TRP A 263 2.31 -6.50 0.73
CA TRP A 263 1.14 -7.03 0.02
C TRP A 263 1.36 -7.22 -1.48
N GLY A 264 2.47 -6.71 -2.02
CA GLY A 264 2.85 -6.90 -3.42
C GLY A 264 3.14 -8.36 -3.76
N PHE A 265 2.75 -8.80 -4.96
CA PHE A 265 2.94 -10.19 -5.39
C PHE A 265 4.40 -10.56 -5.68
N HIS A 266 5.31 -9.60 -5.65
CA HIS A 266 6.73 -9.78 -5.93
C HIS A 266 7.62 -9.34 -4.75
N ASP A 267 6.99 -8.87 -3.68
CA ASP A 267 7.71 -8.40 -2.50
C ASP A 267 7.71 -9.50 -1.43
N SER A 268 8.90 -9.92 -1.02
CA SER A 268 9.08 -10.86 0.09
C SER A 268 8.78 -10.20 1.43
N PRO A 269 8.40 -10.95 2.47
CA PRO A 269 8.47 -10.45 3.84
C PRO A 269 9.92 -10.14 4.20
N THR A 270 10.12 -9.38 5.27
CA THR A 270 11.45 -9.04 5.81
C THR A 270 11.49 -9.36 7.29
N TYR A 271 12.43 -10.21 7.68
CA TYR A 271 12.72 -10.53 9.08
C TYR A 271 13.99 -9.78 9.51
N LEU A 272 13.83 -8.93 10.52
CA LEU A 272 14.85 -8.08 11.07
C LEU A 272 15.16 -8.53 12.51
N GLN A 273 16.28 -9.20 12.70
CA GLN A 273 16.75 -9.66 13.99
C GLN A 273 17.40 -8.50 14.76
N ASN A 274 17.01 -8.32 16.00
CA ASN A 274 17.63 -7.38 16.94
C ASN A 274 19.00 -7.87 17.37
N ASP A 275 20.02 -7.02 17.37
CA ASP A 275 21.38 -7.38 17.80
C ASP A 275 21.68 -7.06 19.27
N GLY A 276 20.70 -6.49 20.00
CA GLY A 276 20.86 -6.06 21.38
C GLY A 276 21.66 -4.77 21.57
N GLU A 277 22.20 -4.20 20.49
CA GLU A 277 22.96 -2.94 20.49
C GLU A 277 22.17 -1.76 19.88
N GLY A 278 20.86 -1.96 19.67
CA GLY A 278 19.95 -0.98 19.09
C GLY A 278 19.98 -0.95 17.55
N ARG A 279 20.36 -2.06 16.92
CA ARG A 279 20.36 -2.23 15.47
C ARG A 279 19.63 -3.50 15.09
N PHE A 280 19.22 -3.56 13.83
CA PHE A 280 18.58 -4.74 13.23
C PHE A 280 19.39 -5.26 12.06
N THR A 281 19.43 -6.59 11.94
CA THR A 281 20.06 -7.29 10.81
C THR A 281 19.00 -8.06 10.04
N ASP A 282 18.96 -7.87 8.71
CA ASP A 282 18.05 -8.62 7.83
C ASP A 282 18.49 -10.09 7.77
N ARG A 283 17.62 -10.98 8.27
CA ARG A 283 17.77 -12.43 8.29
C ARG A 283 16.72 -13.15 7.44
N THR A 284 16.06 -12.45 6.56
CA THR A 284 14.96 -12.97 5.72
C THR A 284 15.36 -14.22 4.94
N ARG A 285 16.57 -14.26 4.42
CA ARG A 285 17.06 -15.41 3.64
C ARG A 285 17.32 -16.63 4.52
N GLU A 286 17.94 -16.41 5.66
CA GLU A 286 18.31 -17.46 6.62
C GLU A 286 17.07 -18.05 7.28
N SER A 287 16.03 -17.26 7.48
CA SER A 287 14.76 -17.72 8.06
C SER A 287 13.87 -18.50 7.08
N GLY A 288 14.24 -18.61 5.81
CA GLY A 288 13.44 -19.33 4.81
C GLY A 288 12.18 -18.61 4.34
N LEU A 289 11.99 -17.34 4.69
CA LEU A 289 10.81 -16.55 4.34
C LEU A 289 10.88 -15.95 2.93
N LEU A 290 12.03 -16.00 2.29
CA LEU A 290 12.21 -15.43 0.95
C LEU A 290 11.18 -16.01 -0.02
N GLU A 291 10.57 -15.13 -0.86
CA GLU A 291 9.58 -15.50 -1.88
C GLU A 291 8.17 -15.88 -1.35
N LEU A 292 7.91 -15.83 -0.05
CA LEU A 292 6.58 -16.00 0.54
C LEU A 292 5.73 -14.72 0.44
N THR A 293 5.57 -14.23 -0.76
CA THR A 293 5.05 -12.91 -1.12
C THR A 293 3.58 -12.66 -0.77
N GLY A 294 3.13 -11.42 -0.89
CA GLY A 294 1.72 -11.02 -0.91
C GLY A 294 1.04 -10.93 0.46
N GLY A 295 1.77 -10.88 1.55
CA GLY A 295 1.25 -10.75 2.91
C GLY A 295 0.68 -9.36 3.18
N LEU A 296 -0.63 -9.28 3.47
CA LEU A 296 -1.26 -8.00 3.82
C LEU A 296 -1.21 -7.71 5.32
N ASN A 297 -1.44 -8.73 6.13
CA ASN A 297 -1.45 -8.62 7.59
C ASN A 297 -1.00 -9.95 8.19
N MET A 298 -0.56 -9.92 9.44
CA MET A 298 -0.14 -11.11 10.17
C MET A 298 -0.41 -10.96 11.67
N VAL A 299 -0.43 -12.10 12.34
CA VAL A 299 -0.50 -12.19 13.81
C VAL A 299 0.51 -13.23 14.29
N SER A 300 1.12 -13.00 15.44
CA SER A 300 2.04 -13.92 16.10
C SER A 300 1.36 -14.62 17.28
N ALA A 301 1.67 -15.88 17.50
CA ALA A 301 1.30 -16.67 18.67
C ALA A 301 2.04 -18.00 18.64
N ASP A 302 2.35 -18.56 19.81
CA ASP A 302 2.73 -19.97 19.96
C ASP A 302 1.45 -20.83 19.77
N TYR A 303 1.21 -21.32 18.52
CA TYR A 303 -0.06 -21.98 18.18
C TYR A 303 -0.08 -23.45 18.57
N ASP A 304 1.08 -24.12 18.64
CA ASP A 304 1.21 -25.55 18.95
C ASP A 304 1.76 -25.82 20.37
N ASN A 305 2.04 -24.76 21.12
CA ASN A 305 2.52 -24.78 22.50
C ASN A 305 3.90 -25.46 22.68
N ASP A 306 4.78 -25.22 21.71
CA ASP A 306 6.18 -25.68 21.79
C ASP A 306 7.13 -24.64 22.43
N GLY A 307 6.64 -23.43 22.65
CA GLY A 307 7.34 -22.32 23.30
C GLY A 307 7.91 -21.30 22.29
N ASP A 308 7.83 -21.57 20.99
CA ASP A 308 8.32 -20.69 19.93
C ASP A 308 7.17 -19.88 19.33
N ILE A 309 7.46 -18.67 18.89
CA ILE A 309 6.41 -17.79 18.34
C ILE A 309 6.24 -18.01 16.84
N ASP A 310 5.07 -18.48 16.46
CA ASP A 310 4.66 -18.71 15.09
C ASP A 310 3.94 -17.51 14.48
N VAL A 311 3.79 -17.51 13.14
CA VAL A 311 3.16 -16.39 12.44
C VAL A 311 2.10 -16.86 11.45
N PHE A 312 0.87 -16.37 11.61
CA PHE A 312 -0.21 -16.57 10.66
C PHE A 312 -0.36 -15.37 9.73
N VAL A 313 -0.21 -15.59 8.42
CA VAL A 313 -0.18 -14.55 7.39
C VAL A 313 -1.47 -14.53 6.58
N LEU A 314 -2.11 -13.37 6.53
CA LEU A 314 -3.31 -13.09 5.75
C LEU A 314 -2.94 -12.49 4.40
N ARG A 315 -3.60 -12.95 3.33
CA ARG A 315 -3.39 -12.48 1.96
C ARG A 315 -4.69 -12.17 1.26
N GLY A 316 -4.62 -11.36 0.20
CA GLY A 316 -5.70 -11.15 -0.75
C GLY A 316 -6.61 -9.97 -0.50
N ALA A 317 -6.69 -9.47 0.73
CA ALA A 317 -7.40 -8.24 1.11
C ALA A 317 -8.66 -7.93 0.26
N TRP A 318 -8.70 -6.71 -0.24
CA TRP A 318 -9.76 -6.14 -1.07
C TRP A 318 -9.60 -6.40 -2.58
N LEU A 319 -8.80 -7.37 -2.99
CA LEU A 319 -8.62 -7.74 -4.39
C LEU A 319 -9.83 -8.46 -5.02
N GLY A 320 -10.94 -8.58 -4.31
CA GLY A 320 -12.16 -9.23 -4.81
C GLY A 320 -11.93 -10.71 -5.18
N SER A 321 -12.30 -11.10 -6.38
CA SER A 321 -12.09 -12.47 -6.86
C SER A 321 -10.61 -12.86 -6.98
N GLU A 322 -9.74 -11.91 -7.28
CA GLU A 322 -8.28 -12.10 -7.36
C GLU A 322 -7.64 -12.26 -5.98
N GLY A 323 -8.34 -11.85 -4.92
CA GLY A 323 -7.92 -11.97 -3.52
C GLY A 323 -8.09 -13.35 -2.89
N ARG A 324 -8.53 -14.35 -3.64
CA ARG A 324 -8.61 -15.75 -3.16
C ARG A 324 -7.23 -16.40 -3.15
N ILE A 325 -6.35 -15.86 -2.29
CA ILE A 325 -4.95 -16.26 -2.13
C ILE A 325 -4.82 -17.10 -0.87
N PRO A 326 -4.05 -18.21 -0.88
CA PRO A 326 -3.85 -19.04 0.31
C PRO A 326 -3.17 -18.25 1.43
N LYS A 327 -3.62 -18.52 2.65
CA LYS A 327 -2.97 -18.04 3.87
C LYS A 327 -1.80 -18.96 4.20
N SER A 328 -0.85 -18.47 5.00
CA SER A 328 0.23 -19.29 5.54
C SER A 328 0.17 -19.27 7.05
N LEU A 329 0.53 -20.40 7.65
CA LEU A 329 0.98 -20.49 9.02
C LEU A 329 2.46 -20.85 8.94
N TRP A 330 3.32 -19.95 9.37
CA TRP A 330 4.75 -20.15 9.45
C TRP A 330 5.08 -20.66 10.84
N GLN A 331 5.50 -21.90 10.90
CA GLN A 331 5.91 -22.52 12.15
C GLN A 331 7.38 -22.19 12.40
N ASN A 332 7.66 -21.65 13.57
CA ASN A 332 9.02 -21.38 14.04
C ASN A 332 9.64 -22.65 14.61
N ASP A 333 10.93 -22.79 14.51
CA ASP A 333 11.71 -23.92 15.04
C ASP A 333 12.84 -23.47 15.99
N ALA A 334 12.64 -22.38 16.70
CA ALA A 334 13.57 -21.74 17.64
C ALA A 334 14.87 -21.22 17.00
N ARG A 335 14.96 -21.18 15.67
CA ARG A 335 16.11 -20.63 14.95
C ARG A 335 15.82 -19.27 14.31
N GLY A 336 14.65 -18.72 14.59
CA GLY A 336 14.17 -17.48 14.02
C GLY A 336 13.49 -17.72 12.67
N ILE A 337 12.30 -18.30 12.73
CA ILE A 337 11.33 -18.62 11.65
C ILE A 337 11.94 -19.41 10.49
#